data_fb2825dcd0cb264a32460aaf6094db35
#
_entry.id   fb2825dcd0cb264a32460aaf6094db35
#
_cell.length_a   1.000
_cell.length_b   1.000
_cell.length_c   1.000
_cell.angle_alpha   90.00
_cell.angle_beta   90.00
_cell.angle_gamma   90.00
#
_symmetry.space_group_name_H-M   'P 1'
#
loop_
_entity.id
_entity.type
_entity.pdbx_description
1 polymer ?
#
loop_
_entity_poly.entity_id
_entity_poly.type
_entity_poly.pdbx_seq_one_letter_code
_entity_poly.pdbx_strand_id
1 'polypeptide(L)'
;MSFIKKIGLVCFIVFCCAGCRSAGEKPVESAAAPRIINIIKFIRQTDYRVENADSLLYETVCEQVKLVNKYDLPATFLLQYDALINPLYQDLLKSKLNDHSEIGAWWELTQP
;
A
#
# COMPACT_ATOMS: atom_id res chain seq x y z
N MET A 1 -55.65 -50.17 31.47
CA MET A 1 -54.86 -50.10 30.19
C MET A 1 -55.02 -48.81 29.46
N SER A 2 -55.04 -47.65 30.12
CA SER A 2 -55.26 -46.37 29.47
C SER A 2 -54.20 -45.25 29.81
N PHE A 3 -53.29 -45.60 30.72
CA PHE A 3 -52.32 -44.59 31.21
C PHE A 3 -51.02 -44.58 30.44
N ILE A 4 -50.65 -45.67 29.78
CA ILE A 4 -49.38 -45.84 29.09
C ILE A 4 -49.38 -45.16 27.70
N LYS A 5 -50.57 -45.01 27.07
CA LYS A 5 -50.69 -44.40 25.75
C LYS A 5 -50.55 -42.87 25.77
N LYS A 6 -50.72 -42.16 26.91
CA LYS A 6 -50.61 -40.72 27.02
C LYS A 6 -49.16 -40.22 27.25
N ILE A 7 -48.29 -41.09 27.81
CA ILE A 7 -46.88 -40.71 28.05
C ILE A 7 -46.08 -40.79 26.78
N GLY A 8 -46.42 -41.70 25.85
CA GLY A 8 -45.70 -41.76 24.55
C GLY A 8 -45.94 -40.56 23.62
N LEU A 9 -47.10 -39.91 23.73
CA LEU A 9 -47.44 -38.79 22.87
C LEU A 9 -46.76 -37.48 23.33
N VAL A 10 -46.53 -37.30 24.61
CA VAL A 10 -45.86 -36.13 25.17
C VAL A 10 -44.35 -36.12 24.89
N CYS A 11 -43.71 -37.31 24.90
CA CYS A 11 -42.29 -37.42 24.53
C CYS A 11 -41.99 -37.14 23.06
N PHE A 12 -42.97 -37.40 22.16
CA PHE A 12 -42.77 -37.18 20.72
C PHE A 12 -42.83 -35.69 20.33
N ILE A 13 -43.57 -34.89 21.08
CA ILE A 13 -43.71 -33.44 20.81
C ILE A 13 -42.47 -32.67 21.32
N VAL A 14 -41.84 -33.11 22.39
CA VAL A 14 -40.65 -32.44 22.94
C VAL A 14 -39.39 -32.68 22.08
N PHE A 15 -39.35 -33.79 21.31
CA PHE A 15 -38.19 -34.10 20.45
C PHE A 15 -38.15 -33.33 19.12
N CYS A 16 -39.29 -32.82 18.66
CA CYS A 16 -39.33 -32.03 17.41
C CYS A 16 -38.88 -30.57 17.56
N CYS A 17 -38.80 -30.01 18.78
CA CYS A 17 -38.36 -28.61 18.97
C CYS A 17 -36.87 -28.46 19.23
N ALA A 18 -36.08 -29.52 19.32
CA ALA A 18 -34.63 -29.46 19.56
C ALA A 18 -33.79 -29.45 18.26
N GLY A 19 -34.40 -29.42 17.08
CA GLY A 19 -33.75 -29.56 15.77
C GLY A 19 -33.39 -28.25 15.03
N CYS A 20 -33.77 -27.09 15.53
CA CYS A 20 -33.28 -25.82 14.97
C CYS A 20 -31.97 -25.39 15.67
N ARG A 21 -30.89 -26.16 15.46
CA ARG A 21 -29.57 -25.58 15.57
C ARG A 21 -29.42 -24.66 14.36
N SER A 22 -29.59 -23.39 14.60
CA SER A 22 -29.05 -22.32 13.75
C SER A 22 -27.60 -22.70 13.44
N ALA A 23 -27.33 -23.06 12.20
CA ALA A 23 -25.96 -23.21 11.73
C ALA A 23 -25.29 -21.87 12.02
N GLY A 24 -24.44 -21.85 13.04
CA GLY A 24 -23.67 -20.66 13.37
C GLY A 24 -22.89 -20.29 12.14
N GLU A 25 -23.33 -19.23 11.51
CA GLU A 25 -22.61 -18.54 10.45
C GLU A 25 -21.25 -18.20 11.04
N LYS A 26 -20.21 -18.93 10.65
CA LYS A 26 -18.85 -18.62 11.05
C LYS A 26 -18.64 -17.17 10.64
N PRO A 27 -18.20 -16.29 11.55
CA PRO A 27 -17.89 -14.93 11.15
C PRO A 27 -16.90 -15.06 10.01
N VAL A 28 -17.28 -14.56 8.84
CA VAL A 28 -16.36 -14.42 7.71
C VAL A 28 -15.27 -13.49 8.24
N GLU A 29 -14.11 -14.04 8.53
CA GLU A 29 -12.94 -13.29 8.90
C GLU A 29 -12.67 -12.37 7.71
N SER A 30 -13.12 -11.13 7.84
CA SER A 30 -12.92 -10.10 6.83
C SER A 30 -11.42 -9.95 6.68
N ALA A 31 -10.87 -10.53 5.61
CA ALA A 31 -9.47 -10.34 5.26
C ALA A 31 -9.23 -8.83 5.27
N ALA A 32 -8.38 -8.36 6.18
CA ALA A 32 -8.07 -6.95 6.28
C ALA A 32 -7.64 -6.45 4.91
N ALA A 33 -8.29 -5.40 4.40
CA ALA A 33 -7.96 -4.84 3.11
C ALA A 33 -6.47 -4.52 3.07
N PRO A 34 -5.75 -4.84 1.97
CA PRO A 34 -4.32 -4.57 1.87
C PRO A 34 -4.06 -3.08 2.04
N ARG A 35 -3.11 -2.74 2.90
CA ARG A 35 -2.65 -1.35 3.06
C ARG A 35 -1.62 -1.07 2.00
N ILE A 36 -1.95 -0.19 1.06
CA ILE A 36 -1.06 0.21 -0.03
C ILE A 36 -0.50 1.59 0.29
N ILE A 37 0.82 1.74 0.26
CA ILE A 37 1.51 3.01 0.42
C ILE A 37 2.30 3.25 -0.87
N ASN A 38 1.99 4.35 -1.56
CA ASN A 38 2.75 4.80 -2.71
C ASN A 38 3.71 5.91 -2.29
N ILE A 39 5.00 5.72 -2.54
CA ILE A 39 6.03 6.72 -2.31
C ILE A 39 6.40 7.33 -3.67
N ILE A 40 6.01 8.58 -3.89
CA ILE A 40 6.30 9.30 -5.13
C ILE A 40 7.22 10.48 -4.81
N LYS A 41 8.34 10.59 -5.51
CA LYS A 41 9.30 11.67 -5.38
C LYS A 41 9.36 12.48 -6.68
N PHE A 42 9.09 13.77 -6.59
CA PHE A 42 9.23 14.70 -7.68
C PHE A 42 10.62 15.33 -7.61
N ILE A 43 11.42 15.13 -8.65
CA ILE A 43 12.81 15.57 -8.71
C ILE A 43 12.96 16.67 -9.74
N ARG A 44 13.53 17.80 -9.31
CA ARG A 44 13.97 18.90 -10.16
C ARG A 44 15.43 19.21 -9.85
N GLN A 45 16.16 19.74 -10.81
CA GLN A 45 17.52 20.19 -10.60
C GLN A 45 17.56 21.64 -10.11
N THR A 46 16.66 22.49 -10.61
CA THR A 46 16.68 23.93 -10.35
C THR A 46 15.41 24.40 -9.64
N ASP A 47 15.57 25.35 -8.74
CA ASP A 47 14.46 26.09 -8.13
C ASP A 47 14.93 27.52 -7.83
N TYR A 48 14.38 28.50 -8.54
CA TYR A 48 14.74 29.90 -8.41
C TYR A 48 14.50 30.51 -7.03
N ARG A 49 13.75 29.83 -6.18
CA ARG A 49 13.43 30.26 -4.81
C ARG A 49 14.49 29.85 -3.79
N VAL A 50 15.44 29.01 -4.20
CA VAL A 50 16.44 28.42 -3.31
C VAL A 50 17.84 28.80 -3.81
N GLU A 51 18.64 29.39 -2.92
CA GLU A 51 20.06 29.61 -3.19
C GLU A 51 20.81 28.26 -3.22
N ASN A 52 21.73 28.11 -4.17
CA ASN A 52 22.48 26.87 -4.38
C ASN A 52 21.58 25.64 -4.59
N ALA A 53 20.43 25.83 -5.27
CA ALA A 53 19.43 24.80 -5.49
C ALA A 53 20.04 23.52 -6.07
N ASP A 54 20.95 23.63 -7.03
CA ASP A 54 21.54 22.48 -7.72
C ASP A 54 22.19 21.49 -6.77
N SER A 55 23.03 21.96 -5.84
CA SER A 55 23.69 21.07 -4.88
C SER A 55 22.74 20.57 -3.81
N LEU A 56 21.90 21.44 -3.26
CA LEU A 56 20.96 21.09 -2.20
C LEU A 56 19.91 20.08 -2.67
N LEU A 57 19.36 20.28 -3.86
CA LEU A 57 18.37 19.37 -4.43
C LEU A 57 19.00 18.02 -4.76
N TYR A 58 20.21 17.99 -5.31
CA TYR A 58 20.92 16.75 -5.56
C TYR A 58 21.21 15.97 -4.27
N GLU A 59 21.74 16.62 -3.23
CA GLU A 59 21.97 16.02 -1.92
C GLU A 59 20.67 15.45 -1.34
N THR A 60 19.58 16.18 -1.47
CA THR A 60 18.26 15.72 -1.02
C THR A 60 17.85 14.42 -1.71
N VAL A 61 18.07 14.31 -3.03
CA VAL A 61 17.77 13.08 -3.76
C VAL A 61 18.67 11.94 -3.33
N CYS A 62 19.97 12.19 -3.07
CA CYS A 62 20.88 11.20 -2.54
C CYS A 62 20.39 10.62 -1.20
N GLU A 63 19.93 11.48 -0.29
CA GLU A 63 19.39 11.03 1.00
C GLU A 63 18.07 10.27 0.84
N GLN A 64 17.20 10.66 -0.08
CA GLN A 64 15.98 9.94 -0.39
C GLN A 64 16.27 8.53 -0.94
N VAL A 65 17.23 8.39 -1.85
CA VAL A 65 17.67 7.09 -2.37
C VAL A 65 18.24 6.21 -1.25
N LYS A 66 19.09 6.77 -0.38
CA LYS A 66 19.61 6.04 0.79
C LYS A 66 18.50 5.55 1.71
N LEU A 67 17.49 6.39 1.96
CA LEU A 67 16.37 6.05 2.83
C LEU A 67 15.51 4.91 2.24
N VAL A 68 15.18 5.01 0.95
CA VAL A 68 14.41 3.99 0.23
C VAL A 68 15.14 2.65 0.25
N ASN A 69 16.44 2.65 -0.03
CA ASN A 69 17.26 1.44 0.00
C ASN A 69 17.41 0.86 1.42
N LYS A 70 17.61 1.72 2.42
CA LYS A 70 17.77 1.30 3.82
C LYS A 70 16.59 0.48 4.33
N TYR A 71 15.38 0.86 3.91
CA TYR A 71 14.14 0.23 4.35
C TYR A 71 13.53 -0.69 3.28
N ASP A 72 14.23 -0.90 2.17
CA ASP A 72 13.79 -1.71 1.01
C ASP A 72 12.36 -1.35 0.55
N LEU A 73 12.09 -0.04 0.45
CA LEU A 73 10.78 0.48 0.09
C LEU A 73 10.66 0.62 -1.43
N PRO A 74 9.52 0.23 -2.02
CA PRO A 74 9.21 0.58 -3.40
C PRO A 74 8.91 2.09 -3.50
N ALA A 75 9.51 2.77 -4.48
CA ALA A 75 9.28 4.19 -4.71
C ALA A 75 9.33 4.53 -6.20
N THR A 76 8.59 5.56 -6.59
CA THR A 76 8.61 6.11 -7.94
C THR A 76 9.31 7.46 -7.93
N PHE A 77 10.40 7.59 -8.68
CA PHE A 77 11.17 8.82 -8.84
C PHE A 77 10.81 9.47 -10.17
N LEU A 78 10.09 10.58 -10.11
CA LEU A 78 9.63 11.32 -11.29
C LEU A 78 10.53 12.53 -11.52
N LEU A 79 11.29 12.52 -12.60
CA LEU A 79 12.27 13.55 -12.93
C LEU A 79 11.66 14.61 -13.84
N GLN A 80 11.87 15.86 -13.51
CA GLN A 80 11.67 16.97 -14.42
C GLN A 80 12.75 16.97 -15.51
N TYR A 81 12.53 17.63 -16.63
CA TYR A 81 13.41 17.57 -17.78
C TYR A 81 14.87 17.93 -17.46
N ASP A 82 15.11 18.95 -16.65
CA ASP A 82 16.44 19.37 -16.22
C ASP A 82 17.20 18.27 -15.46
N ALA A 83 16.55 17.61 -14.51
CA ALA A 83 17.12 16.48 -13.79
C ALA A 83 17.23 15.23 -14.68
N LEU A 84 16.28 15.02 -15.60
CA LEU A 84 16.27 13.85 -16.48
C LEU A 84 17.47 13.83 -17.44
N ILE A 85 17.90 14.98 -17.95
CA ILE A 85 19.05 15.10 -18.87
C ILE A 85 20.40 15.23 -18.13
N ASN A 86 20.39 15.42 -16.81
CA ASN A 86 21.63 15.60 -16.03
C ASN A 86 22.27 14.23 -15.71
N PRO A 87 23.52 14.00 -16.15
CA PRO A 87 24.22 12.74 -15.91
C PRO A 87 24.34 12.36 -14.42
N LEU A 88 24.47 13.35 -13.51
CA LEU A 88 24.60 13.08 -12.06
C LEU A 88 23.36 12.37 -11.52
N TYR A 89 22.15 12.83 -11.88
CA TYR A 89 20.91 12.19 -11.46
C TYR A 89 20.72 10.84 -12.14
N GLN A 90 21.08 10.73 -13.42
CA GLN A 90 20.99 9.47 -14.15
C GLN A 90 21.89 8.40 -13.51
N ASP A 91 23.14 8.74 -13.23
CA ASP A 91 24.10 7.81 -12.62
C ASP A 91 23.69 7.41 -11.22
N LEU A 92 23.23 8.36 -10.40
CA LEU A 92 22.72 8.09 -9.06
C LEU A 92 21.57 7.09 -9.09
N LEU A 93 20.54 7.37 -9.86
CA LEU A 93 19.32 6.55 -9.86
C LEU A 93 19.55 5.17 -10.51
N LYS A 94 20.29 5.11 -11.63
CA LYS A 94 20.59 3.83 -12.31
C LYS A 94 21.51 2.93 -11.49
N SER A 95 22.45 3.49 -10.72
CA SER A 95 23.46 2.69 -10.02
C SER A 95 23.13 2.40 -8.57
N LYS A 96 22.25 3.18 -7.94
CA LYS A 96 22.01 3.12 -6.48
C LYS A 96 20.58 2.82 -6.08
N LEU A 97 19.62 2.91 -7.00
CA LEU A 97 18.21 2.65 -6.66
C LEU A 97 17.98 1.13 -6.54
N ASN A 98 17.12 0.72 -5.60
CA ASN A 98 16.73 -0.68 -5.45
C ASN A 98 15.86 -1.17 -6.63
N ASP A 99 15.78 -2.49 -6.82
CA ASP A 99 15.08 -3.13 -7.93
C ASP A 99 13.53 -3.02 -7.82
N HIS A 100 13.02 -2.57 -6.69
CA HIS A 100 11.57 -2.39 -6.44
C HIS A 100 11.09 -0.99 -6.76
N SER A 101 12.00 -0.09 -7.12
CA SER A 101 11.68 1.30 -7.43
C SER A 101 11.66 1.57 -8.93
N GLU A 102 10.91 2.58 -9.31
CA GLU A 102 10.70 2.96 -10.69
C GLU A 102 11.21 4.39 -10.96
N ILE A 103 11.68 4.61 -12.19
CA ILE A 103 12.09 5.94 -12.69
C ILE A 103 11.12 6.35 -13.78
N GLY A 104 10.57 7.55 -13.65
CA GLY A 104 9.68 8.14 -14.63
C GLY A 104 10.01 9.61 -14.90
N ALA A 105 9.26 10.21 -15.80
CA ALA A 105 9.33 11.64 -16.06
C ALA A 105 8.03 12.31 -15.63
N TRP A 106 8.13 13.57 -15.21
CA TRP A 106 6.96 14.40 -14.97
C TRP A 106 7.11 15.76 -15.64
N TRP A 107 5.98 16.35 -15.97
CA TRP A 107 5.94 17.60 -16.72
C TRP A 107 5.26 18.66 -15.87
N GLU A 108 5.97 19.75 -15.59
CA GLU A 108 5.42 20.92 -14.94
C GLU A 108 5.38 22.06 -15.95
N LEU A 109 4.19 22.56 -16.20
CA LEU A 109 4.03 23.82 -16.96
C LEU A 109 4.18 24.96 -15.96
N THR A 110 5.38 25.55 -15.93
CA THR A 110 5.58 26.80 -15.20
C THR A 110 4.90 27.90 -16.00
N GLN A 111 3.92 28.57 -15.41
CA GLN A 111 3.38 29.80 -15.99
C GLN A 111 4.48 30.87 -16.00
N PRO A 112 4.61 31.64 -17.08
CA PRO A 112 5.59 32.73 -17.17
C PRO A 112 5.31 33.84 -16.16
#